data_db84bce486116170402376578c7544e2
#
_entry.id   db84bce486116170402376578c7544e2
#
_cell.length_a   1.000
_cell.length_b   1.000
_cell.length_c   1.000
_cell.angle_alpha   90.00
_cell.angle_beta   90.00
_cell.angle_gamma   90.00
#
_symmetry.space_group_name_H-M   'P 1'
#
loop_
_entity.id
_entity.type
_entity.pdbx_description
1 polymer ?
#
loop_
_entity_poly.entity_id
_entity_poly.type
_entity_poly.pdbx_seq_one_letter_code
_entity_poly.pdbx_strand_id
1 'polypeptide(L)'
;MAASQAYAKRRRERAQRDRRLEKLAIEVLTAIGERDATIAATEQRAGAALQAMITDESLTVSEAVQRCAGAIGHREAARLRQLAAQAQKQRLARE
;
A
#
# COMPACT_ATOMS: atom_id res chain seq x y z
N MET A 1 46.17 -21.05 -19.85
CA MET A 1 45.21 -22.07 -19.37
C MET A 1 44.64 -21.72 -18.02
N ALA A 2 45.45 -21.57 -17.00
CA ALA A 2 45.01 -21.22 -15.65
C ALA A 2 44.27 -19.87 -15.59
N ALA A 3 44.74 -18.87 -16.34
CA ALA A 3 44.12 -17.56 -16.42
C ALA A 3 42.70 -17.61 -17.03
N SER A 4 42.50 -18.43 -18.07
CA SER A 4 41.18 -18.61 -18.74
C SER A 4 40.19 -19.28 -17.81
N GLN A 5 40.63 -20.29 -17.05
CA GLN A 5 39.79 -20.98 -16.10
C GLN A 5 39.37 -20.08 -14.93
N ALA A 6 40.29 -19.28 -14.42
CA ALA A 6 40.01 -18.32 -13.36
C ALA A 6 39.00 -17.26 -13.83
N TYR A 7 39.16 -16.80 -15.08
CA TYR A 7 38.27 -15.82 -15.68
C TYR A 7 36.85 -16.36 -15.83
N ALA A 8 36.74 -17.61 -16.33
CA ALA A 8 35.43 -18.28 -16.49
C ALA A 8 34.75 -18.50 -15.16
N LYS A 9 35.49 -18.87 -14.11
CA LYS A 9 34.99 -19.05 -12.76
C LYS A 9 34.42 -17.75 -12.21
N ARG A 10 35.16 -16.64 -12.34
CA ARG A 10 34.72 -15.33 -11.88
C ARG A 10 33.43 -14.88 -12.58
N ARG A 11 33.30 -15.10 -13.88
CA ARG A 11 32.10 -14.75 -14.63
C ARG A 11 30.90 -15.55 -14.15
N ARG A 12 31.06 -16.84 -13.89
CA ARG A 12 30.00 -17.69 -13.35
C ARG A 12 29.57 -17.24 -11.96
N GLU A 13 30.53 -16.89 -11.11
CA GLU A 13 30.25 -16.40 -9.75
C GLU A 13 29.46 -15.09 -9.80
N ARG A 14 29.84 -14.16 -10.68
CA ARG A 14 29.13 -12.89 -10.86
C ARG A 14 27.70 -13.15 -11.36
N ALA A 15 27.54 -14.01 -12.35
CA ALA A 15 26.22 -14.35 -12.90
C ALA A 15 25.31 -14.99 -11.83
N GLN A 16 25.86 -15.85 -11.00
CA GLN A 16 25.11 -16.48 -9.90
C GLN A 16 24.72 -15.44 -8.85
N ARG A 17 25.64 -14.55 -8.51
CA ARG A 17 25.38 -13.46 -7.57
C ARG A 17 24.30 -12.53 -8.10
N ASP A 18 24.38 -12.16 -9.38
CA ASP A 18 23.40 -11.30 -10.01
C ASP A 18 22.01 -11.92 -9.98
N ARG A 19 21.91 -13.23 -10.22
CA ARG A 19 20.63 -13.94 -10.13
C ARG A 19 20.05 -13.94 -8.71
N ARG A 20 20.93 -14.12 -7.70
CA ARG A 20 20.48 -14.05 -6.30
C ARG A 20 20.00 -12.65 -5.94
N LEU A 21 20.73 -11.63 -6.37
CA LEU A 21 20.37 -10.23 -6.12
C LEU A 21 19.06 -9.88 -6.80
N GLU A 22 18.84 -10.36 -8.02
CA GLU A 22 17.60 -10.14 -8.75
C GLU A 22 16.40 -10.75 -8.02
N LYS A 23 16.54 -11.98 -7.55
CA LYS A 23 15.49 -12.64 -6.75
C LYS A 23 15.15 -11.85 -5.49
N LEU A 24 16.19 -11.37 -4.80
CA LEU A 24 16.01 -10.58 -3.58
C LEU A 24 15.35 -9.23 -3.88
N ALA A 25 15.71 -8.61 -4.99
CA ALA A 25 15.07 -7.36 -5.42
C ALA A 25 13.59 -7.57 -5.72
N ILE A 26 13.24 -8.66 -6.41
CA ILE A 26 11.85 -9.01 -6.69
C ILE A 26 11.08 -9.22 -5.38
N GLU A 27 11.69 -9.88 -4.42
CA GLU A 27 11.08 -10.10 -3.11
C GLU A 27 10.81 -8.79 -2.38
N VAL A 28 11.75 -7.86 -2.42
CA VAL A 28 11.56 -6.51 -1.84
C VAL A 28 10.41 -5.79 -2.51
N LEU A 29 10.39 -5.77 -3.85
CA LEU A 29 9.34 -5.08 -4.60
C LEU A 29 7.97 -5.69 -4.37
N THR A 30 7.90 -7.02 -4.29
CA THR A 30 6.65 -7.74 -3.99
C THR A 30 6.14 -7.37 -2.60
N ALA A 31 7.01 -7.38 -1.61
CA ALA A 31 6.64 -7.03 -0.23
C ALA A 31 6.18 -5.57 -0.12
N ILE A 32 6.86 -4.65 -0.81
CA ILE A 32 6.45 -3.25 -0.85
C ILE A 32 5.07 -3.11 -1.50
N GLY A 33 4.84 -3.80 -2.62
CA GLY A 33 3.54 -3.77 -3.30
C GLY A 33 2.41 -4.30 -2.42
N GLU A 34 2.65 -5.39 -1.70
CA GLU A 34 1.67 -5.95 -0.76
C GLU A 34 1.39 -4.99 0.39
N ARG A 35 2.43 -4.37 0.94
CA ARG A 35 2.30 -3.36 2.00
C ARG A 35 1.41 -2.21 1.51
N ASP A 36 1.71 -1.66 0.34
CA ASP A 36 0.98 -0.52 -0.20
C ASP A 36 -0.49 -0.88 -0.46
N ALA A 37 -0.76 -2.07 -0.98
CA ALA A 37 -2.11 -2.55 -1.20
C ALA A 37 -2.87 -2.70 0.12
N THR A 38 -2.22 -3.20 1.17
CA THR A 38 -2.82 -3.34 2.50
C THR A 38 -3.14 -1.98 3.11
N ILE A 39 -2.23 -1.01 3.00
CA ILE A 39 -2.47 0.35 3.46
C ILE A 39 -3.68 0.95 2.74
N ALA A 40 -3.73 0.84 1.42
CA ALA A 40 -4.84 1.38 0.63
C ALA A 40 -6.17 0.76 1.06
N ALA A 41 -6.23 -0.55 1.22
CA ALA A 41 -7.45 -1.25 1.63
C ALA A 41 -7.91 -0.83 3.03
N THR A 42 -6.99 -0.71 3.98
CA THR A 42 -7.33 -0.31 5.35
C THR A 42 -7.76 1.15 5.42
N GLU A 43 -7.13 2.03 4.67
CA GLU A 43 -7.51 3.44 4.61
C GLU A 43 -8.88 3.63 3.99
N GLN A 44 -9.21 2.89 2.93
CA GLN A 44 -10.53 2.91 2.31
C GLN A 44 -11.62 2.43 3.28
N ARG A 45 -11.32 1.39 4.04
CA ARG A 45 -12.24 0.87 5.06
C ARG A 45 -12.51 1.90 6.16
N ALA A 46 -11.45 2.57 6.63
CA ALA A 46 -11.60 3.62 7.63
C ALA A 46 -12.43 4.79 7.09
N GLY A 47 -12.16 5.20 5.84
CA GLY A 47 -12.91 6.27 5.17
C GLY A 47 -14.39 5.93 5.00
N ALA A 48 -14.69 4.68 4.62
CA ALA A 48 -16.07 4.21 4.47
C ALA A 48 -16.81 4.24 5.81
N ALA A 49 -16.14 3.83 6.89
CA ALA A 49 -16.72 3.88 8.25
C ALA A 49 -17.01 5.32 8.68
N LEU A 50 -16.08 6.26 8.41
CA LEU A 50 -16.31 7.68 8.69
C LEU A 50 -17.50 8.22 7.89
N GLN A 51 -17.60 7.85 6.63
CA GLN A 51 -18.71 8.28 5.78
C GLN A 51 -20.05 7.73 6.29
N ALA A 52 -20.08 6.51 6.77
CA ALA A 52 -21.27 5.91 7.36
C ALA A 52 -21.71 6.68 8.63
N MET A 53 -20.78 7.09 9.46
CA MET A 53 -21.09 7.92 10.63
C MET A 53 -21.80 9.21 10.23
N ILE A 54 -21.36 9.82 9.16
CA ILE A 54 -21.89 11.10 8.69
C ILE A 54 -23.21 10.93 7.95
N THR A 55 -23.28 9.99 7.01
CA THR A 55 -24.48 9.77 6.18
C THR A 55 -25.57 8.99 6.92
N ASP A 56 -25.20 7.88 7.54
CA ASP A 56 -26.20 6.96 8.09
C ASP A 56 -26.62 7.36 9.51
N GLU A 57 -25.68 7.90 10.29
CA GLU A 57 -25.94 8.30 11.68
C GLU A 57 -26.09 9.80 11.85
N SER A 58 -26.01 10.55 10.76
CA SER A 58 -26.23 12.01 10.72
C SER A 58 -25.27 12.80 11.61
N LEU A 59 -24.06 12.30 11.82
CA LEU A 59 -23.05 13.04 12.60
C LEU A 59 -22.40 14.12 11.74
N THR A 60 -21.95 15.17 12.39
CA THR A 60 -21.05 16.14 11.75
C THR A 60 -19.65 15.54 11.70
N VAL A 61 -18.78 16.12 10.86
CA VAL A 61 -17.37 15.70 10.80
C VAL A 61 -16.70 15.81 12.18
N SER A 62 -16.97 16.90 12.88
CA SER A 62 -16.41 17.13 14.23
C SER A 62 -16.85 16.05 15.21
N GLU A 63 -18.12 15.68 15.19
CA GLU A 63 -18.63 14.63 16.04
C GLU A 63 -18.01 13.27 15.72
N ALA A 64 -17.85 12.94 14.43
CA ALA A 64 -17.21 11.72 13.98
C ALA A 64 -15.75 11.66 14.46
N VAL A 65 -15.01 12.75 14.30
CA VAL A 65 -13.62 12.84 14.76
C VAL A 65 -13.52 12.65 16.28
N GLN A 66 -14.43 13.27 17.05
CA GLN A 66 -14.49 13.09 18.50
C GLN A 66 -14.70 11.62 18.89
N ARG A 67 -15.57 10.91 18.15
CA ARG A 67 -15.82 9.49 18.40
C ARG A 67 -14.59 8.61 18.15
N CYS A 68 -13.63 9.11 17.38
CA CYS A 68 -12.37 8.40 17.13
C CYS A 68 -11.32 8.66 18.22
N ALA A 69 -11.69 9.33 19.30
CA ALA A 69 -10.87 9.49 20.52
C ALA A 69 -9.49 10.12 20.24
N GLY A 70 -9.41 11.05 19.30
CA GLY A 70 -8.17 11.75 18.99
C GLY A 70 -7.18 10.97 18.13
N ALA A 71 -7.55 9.79 17.64
CA ALA A 71 -6.69 9.00 16.77
C ALA A 71 -6.45 9.68 15.42
N ILE A 72 -7.42 10.47 14.96
CA ILE A 72 -7.32 11.22 13.71
C ILE A 72 -7.82 12.66 13.90
N GLY A 73 -7.29 13.57 13.07
CA GLY A 73 -7.78 14.94 13.01
C GLY A 73 -8.73 15.15 11.84
N HIS A 74 -9.19 16.38 11.67
CA HIS A 74 -10.12 16.74 10.59
C HIS A 74 -9.54 16.52 9.19
N ARG A 75 -8.26 16.85 8.99
CA ARG A 75 -7.58 16.67 7.70
C ARG A 75 -7.47 15.20 7.32
N GLU A 76 -7.10 14.36 8.28
CA GLU A 76 -6.99 12.93 8.06
C GLU A 76 -8.34 12.32 7.76
N ALA A 77 -9.37 12.73 8.50
CA ALA A 77 -10.74 12.29 8.24
C ALA A 77 -11.20 12.63 6.82
N ALA A 78 -10.92 13.86 6.36
CA ALA A 78 -11.25 14.31 5.01
C ALA A 78 -10.52 13.47 3.95
N ARG A 79 -9.22 13.23 4.16
CA ARG A 79 -8.40 12.42 3.25
C ARG A 79 -8.93 11.00 3.13
N LEU A 80 -9.22 10.36 4.26
CA LEU A 80 -9.73 8.99 4.30
C LEU A 80 -11.09 8.87 3.62
N ARG A 81 -11.99 9.83 3.87
CA ARG A 81 -13.31 9.85 3.23
C ARG A 81 -13.19 9.99 1.72
N GLN A 82 -12.27 10.82 1.25
CA GLN A 82 -12.04 11.01 -0.19
C GLN A 82 -11.52 9.74 -0.84
N LEU A 83 -10.60 9.04 -0.19
CA LEU A 83 -10.09 7.75 -0.69
C LEU A 83 -11.23 6.73 -0.83
N ALA A 84 -12.10 6.66 0.15
CA ALA A 84 -13.25 5.75 0.11
C ALA A 84 -14.21 6.12 -1.03
N ALA A 85 -14.46 7.41 -1.23
CA ALA A 85 -15.33 7.90 -2.31
C ALA A 85 -14.76 7.58 -3.68
N GLN A 86 -13.46 7.75 -3.87
CA GLN A 86 -12.78 7.42 -5.13
C GLN A 86 -12.82 5.91 -5.41
N ALA A 87 -12.60 5.08 -4.39
CA ALA A 87 -12.66 3.64 -4.52
C ALA A 87 -14.06 3.18 -4.92
N GLN A 88 -15.09 3.78 -4.34
CA GLN A 88 -16.48 3.48 -4.68
C GLN A 88 -16.81 3.87 -6.12
N LYS A 89 -16.36 5.04 -6.58
CA LYS A 89 -16.53 5.46 -7.98
C LYS A 89 -15.87 4.48 -8.94
N GLN A 90 -14.68 4.01 -8.62
CA GLN A 90 -13.97 3.05 -9.46
C GLN A 90 -14.71 1.71 -9.54
N ARG A 91 -15.29 1.25 -8.43
CA ARG A 91 -16.10 0.02 -8.41
C ARG A 91 -17.36 0.16 -9.26
N LEU A 92 -18.04 1.29 -9.14
CA LEU A 92 -19.26 1.56 -9.93
C LEU A 92 -18.95 1.67 -11.42
N ALA A 93 -17.82 2.25 -11.78
CA ALA A 93 -17.41 2.39 -13.17
C ALA A 93 -17.07 1.05 -13.83
N ARG A 94 -16.71 0.02 -13.04
CA ARG A 94 -16.41 -1.33 -13.55
C ARG A 94 -17.66 -2.19 -13.74
N GLU A 95 -18.75 -1.79 -13.14
CA GLU A 95 -20.03 -2.46 -13.30
C GLU A 95 -20.77 -1.91 -14.53
#